data_5065294e9ca07281697dcfe44c2e2d80
#
_entry.id   5065294e9ca07281697dcfe44c2e2d80
#
_cell.length_a   1.000
_cell.length_b   1.000
_cell.length_c   1.000
_cell.angle_alpha   90.00
_cell.angle_beta   90.00
_cell.angle_gamma   90.00
#
_symmetry.space_group_name_H-M   'P 1'
#
loop_
_entity.id
_entity.type
_entity.pdbx_description
1 polymer ?
#
loop_
_entity_poly.entity_id
_entity_poly.type
_entity_poly.pdbx_seq_one_letter_code
_entity_poly.pdbx_strand_id
1 'polypeptide(L)'
;MHDIEILRPDLPRGHFRFVLFDFDGTLSLIREGWPQVMIPMMVDVLRQTGTGEDEVTLRAQVEEFVMRLNGKQTIYQMMQLGEEVKKRGGQALDPLVYKHRYHDLLMARIEGRIEALAAGQATPEDWTVPGSHALLKNLQSRGLTLYLASGTDLPFVRREAELLGLTVYFGAHIYGALDDYQNFSKKMVIERLLEDNKLRGEELLGFGDGFVEIEEVRRAGGVAVAVASDEANRRGVHAWKRARLIRAGADIVIGDYRQQGPLVDYLLTDSPLAGKQSSHG
;
A
#
# COMPACT_ATOMS: atom_id res chain seq x y z
N MET A 1 18.94 13.64 -8.34
CA MET A 1 17.88 12.80 -7.79
C MET A 1 18.23 12.47 -6.33
N HIS A 2 18.08 13.45 -5.41
CA HIS A 2 18.54 13.24 -4.02
C HIS A 2 17.64 12.31 -3.20
N ASP A 3 16.35 12.11 -3.61
CA ASP A 3 15.35 11.35 -2.84
C ASP A 3 14.81 10.12 -3.62
N ILE A 4 15.46 9.74 -4.73
CA ILE A 4 15.15 8.56 -5.53
C ILE A 4 16.34 7.61 -5.45
N GLU A 5 16.17 6.47 -4.80
CA GLU A 5 17.18 5.44 -4.66
C GLU A 5 16.93 4.31 -5.68
N ILE A 6 17.79 4.20 -6.68
CA ILE A 6 17.71 3.13 -7.68
C ILE A 6 18.53 1.95 -7.17
N LEU A 7 17.86 0.85 -6.82
CA LEU A 7 18.50 -0.36 -6.30
C LEU A 7 18.95 -1.31 -7.43
N ARG A 8 18.21 -1.30 -8.54
CA ARG A 8 18.52 -2.11 -9.72
C ARG A 8 18.70 -1.21 -10.95
N PRO A 9 19.93 -0.82 -11.29
CA PRO A 9 20.20 0.09 -12.41
C PRO A 9 19.85 -0.45 -13.79
N ASP A 10 19.86 -1.77 -13.94
CA ASP A 10 19.61 -2.52 -15.19
C ASP A 10 18.14 -2.96 -15.36
N LEU A 11 17.23 -2.35 -14.60
CA LEU A 11 15.81 -2.70 -14.71
C LEU A 11 15.25 -2.41 -16.12
N PRO A 12 14.32 -3.27 -16.62
CA PRO A 12 13.60 -2.98 -17.86
C PRO A 12 12.73 -1.74 -17.67
N ARG A 13 12.82 -0.80 -18.60
CA ARG A 13 12.06 0.48 -18.56
C ARG A 13 11.76 0.98 -19.95
N GLY A 14 10.87 1.97 -20.06
CA GLY A 14 10.40 2.49 -21.34
C GLY A 14 9.18 1.77 -21.92
N HIS A 15 8.79 0.61 -21.37
CA HIS A 15 7.73 -0.24 -21.95
C HIS A 15 6.46 -0.33 -21.10
N PHE A 16 6.39 0.43 -20.00
CA PHE A 16 5.23 0.38 -19.10
C PHE A 16 3.97 0.90 -19.80
N ARG A 17 2.87 0.20 -19.58
CA ARG A 17 1.53 0.56 -20.06
C ARG A 17 0.54 0.67 -18.91
N PHE A 18 0.79 -0.05 -17.82
CA PHE A 18 -0.09 -0.16 -16.68
C PHE A 18 0.66 0.13 -15.39
N VAL A 19 0.00 0.86 -14.53
CA VAL A 19 0.57 1.22 -13.22
C VAL A 19 -0.41 0.81 -12.14
N LEU A 20 0.04 -0.03 -11.22
CA LEU A 20 -0.69 -0.42 -10.03
C LEU A 20 -0.22 0.40 -8.83
N PHE A 21 -1.16 1.01 -8.13
CA PHE A 21 -0.92 1.71 -6.88
C PHE A 21 -1.58 0.98 -5.72
N ASP A 22 -0.88 0.88 -4.60
CA ASP A 22 -1.51 0.73 -3.31
C ASP A 22 -2.14 2.06 -2.87
N PHE A 23 -2.93 2.05 -1.81
CA PHE A 23 -3.69 3.22 -1.36
C PHE A 23 -3.11 3.82 -0.08
N ASP A 24 -3.28 3.14 1.05
CA ASP A 24 -2.91 3.63 2.37
C ASP A 24 -1.37 3.70 2.51
N GLY A 25 -0.82 4.84 2.91
CA GLY A 25 0.63 5.07 3.00
C GLY A 25 1.34 5.25 1.64
N THR A 26 0.65 4.96 0.53
CA THR A 26 1.17 5.09 -0.85
C THR A 26 0.62 6.34 -1.55
N LEU A 27 -0.70 6.54 -1.53
CA LEU A 27 -1.36 7.73 -2.08
C LEU A 27 -2.11 8.49 -0.99
N SER A 28 -2.82 7.78 -0.10
CA SER A 28 -3.63 8.33 0.98
C SER A 28 -2.89 8.33 2.31
N LEU A 29 -3.04 9.42 3.06
CA LEU A 29 -2.61 9.57 4.44
C LEU A 29 -3.82 9.74 5.40
N ILE A 30 -5.06 9.55 4.91
CA ILE A 30 -6.25 9.66 5.78
C ILE A 30 -6.14 8.74 6.99
N ARG A 31 -5.62 7.53 6.79
CA ARG A 31 -5.49 6.49 7.83
C ARG A 31 -4.16 6.52 8.59
N GLU A 32 -3.32 7.55 8.37
CA GLU A 32 -2.08 7.71 9.12
C GLU A 32 -2.35 7.58 10.63
N GLY A 33 -1.50 6.84 11.32
CA GLY A 33 -1.65 6.53 12.74
C GLY A 33 -2.51 5.30 13.04
N TRP A 34 -2.86 4.48 12.05
CA TRP A 34 -3.61 3.24 12.24
C TRP A 34 -2.96 2.26 13.24
N PRO A 35 -1.61 2.14 13.38
CA PRO A 35 -1.01 1.24 14.36
C PRO A 35 -1.32 1.66 15.81
N GLN A 36 -1.46 2.98 16.05
CA GLN A 36 -1.83 3.53 17.37
C GLN A 36 -3.28 3.20 17.76
N VAL A 37 -4.08 2.67 16.84
CA VAL A 37 -5.43 2.14 17.11
C VAL A 37 -5.40 0.62 17.21
N MET A 38 -4.82 -0.05 16.23
CA MET A 38 -4.84 -1.51 16.13
C MET A 38 -4.07 -2.18 17.27
N ILE A 39 -2.86 -1.71 17.54
CA ILE A 39 -1.97 -2.34 18.54
C ILE A 39 -2.58 -2.28 19.95
N PRO A 40 -3.01 -1.13 20.48
CA PRO A 40 -3.66 -1.09 21.79
C PRO A 40 -4.92 -1.95 21.86
N MET A 41 -5.78 -1.93 20.82
CA MET A 41 -6.98 -2.78 20.76
C MET A 41 -6.62 -4.27 20.91
N MET A 42 -5.60 -4.73 20.19
CA MET A 42 -5.17 -6.13 20.24
C MET A 42 -4.51 -6.49 21.58
N VAL A 43 -3.72 -5.59 22.15
CA VAL A 43 -3.14 -5.76 23.49
C VAL A 43 -4.25 -5.91 24.53
N ASP A 44 -5.31 -5.09 24.47
CA ASP A 44 -6.45 -5.21 25.37
C ASP A 44 -7.17 -6.55 25.24
N VAL A 45 -7.34 -7.07 24.02
CA VAL A 45 -7.91 -8.40 23.77
C VAL A 45 -7.05 -9.48 24.41
N LEU A 46 -5.72 -9.44 24.23
CA LEU A 46 -4.81 -10.45 24.82
C LEU A 46 -4.76 -10.33 26.34
N ARG A 47 -4.78 -9.13 26.91
CA ARG A 47 -4.84 -8.92 28.37
C ARG A 47 -6.06 -9.61 29.01
N GLN A 48 -7.20 -9.60 28.31
CA GLN A 48 -8.44 -10.25 28.78
C GLN A 48 -8.35 -11.78 28.86
N THR A 49 -7.31 -12.41 28.32
CA THR A 49 -7.09 -13.87 28.49
C THR A 49 -6.62 -14.24 29.88
N GLY A 50 -6.15 -13.30 30.68
CA GLY A 50 -5.80 -13.50 32.08
C GLY A 50 -4.49 -14.27 32.32
N THR A 51 -3.58 -14.34 31.35
CA THR A 51 -2.29 -15.06 31.48
C THR A 51 -1.29 -14.38 32.39
N GLY A 52 -1.56 -13.12 32.83
CA GLY A 52 -0.65 -12.36 33.69
C GLY A 52 0.59 -11.81 32.98
N GLU A 53 0.66 -11.91 31.67
CA GLU A 53 1.73 -11.27 30.88
C GLU A 53 1.69 -9.74 31.05
N ASP A 54 2.85 -9.11 31.19
CA ASP A 54 2.94 -7.66 31.30
C ASP A 54 2.64 -6.96 29.96
N GLU A 55 2.25 -5.70 30.05
CA GLU A 55 1.83 -4.92 28.86
C GLU A 55 2.96 -4.74 27.85
N VAL A 56 4.20 -4.63 28.30
CA VAL A 56 5.36 -4.45 27.40
C VAL A 56 5.56 -5.69 26.55
N THR A 57 5.46 -6.88 27.15
CA THR A 57 5.55 -8.17 26.46
C THR A 57 4.42 -8.35 25.47
N LEU A 58 3.17 -8.10 25.89
CA LEU A 58 2.01 -8.19 25.00
C LEU A 58 2.13 -7.23 23.82
N ARG A 59 2.52 -5.96 24.07
CA ARG A 59 2.71 -4.97 23.04
C ARG A 59 3.77 -5.37 22.01
N ALA A 60 4.93 -5.84 22.46
CA ALA A 60 6.02 -6.27 21.59
C ALA A 60 5.59 -7.41 20.65
N GLN A 61 4.83 -8.39 21.17
CA GLN A 61 4.29 -9.47 20.37
C GLN A 61 3.25 -9.01 19.37
N VAL A 62 2.32 -8.12 19.79
CA VAL A 62 1.31 -7.55 18.89
C VAL A 62 1.97 -6.74 17.78
N GLU A 63 2.92 -5.87 18.14
CA GLU A 63 3.66 -5.07 17.15
C GLU A 63 4.38 -5.98 16.14
N GLU A 64 5.02 -7.06 16.59
CA GLU A 64 5.69 -8.00 15.70
C GLU A 64 4.74 -8.56 14.63
N PHE A 65 3.62 -9.15 15.01
CA PHE A 65 2.76 -9.79 14.02
C PHE A 65 1.94 -8.78 13.23
N VAL A 66 1.53 -7.66 13.81
CA VAL A 66 0.83 -6.59 13.08
C VAL A 66 1.73 -6.03 11.98
N MET A 67 2.97 -5.72 12.32
CA MET A 67 3.92 -5.19 11.34
C MET A 67 4.40 -6.25 10.33
N ARG A 68 4.54 -7.51 10.73
CA ARG A 68 4.83 -8.62 9.81
C ARG A 68 3.74 -8.80 8.76
N LEU A 69 2.47 -8.63 9.13
CA LEU A 69 1.32 -8.79 8.24
C LEU A 69 0.89 -7.49 7.53
N ASN A 70 1.53 -6.36 7.83
CA ASN A 70 1.24 -5.09 7.15
C ASN A 70 1.40 -5.23 5.63
N GLY A 71 0.46 -4.67 4.84
CA GLY A 71 0.36 -4.83 3.39
C GLY A 71 -0.58 -5.97 2.95
N LYS A 72 -0.93 -6.92 3.85
CA LYS A 72 -2.05 -7.86 3.63
C LYS A 72 -3.38 -7.21 4.00
N GLN A 73 -4.49 -7.86 3.61
CA GLN A 73 -5.81 -7.45 4.10
C GLN A 73 -5.87 -7.52 5.64
N THR A 74 -6.53 -6.56 6.24
CA THR A 74 -6.68 -6.43 7.71
C THR A 74 -7.18 -7.71 8.38
N ILE A 75 -7.98 -8.50 7.71
CA ILE A 75 -8.53 -9.76 8.25
C ILE A 75 -7.42 -10.74 8.68
N TYR A 76 -6.27 -10.76 8.00
CA TYR A 76 -5.16 -11.67 8.37
C TYR A 76 -4.50 -11.29 9.69
N GLN A 77 -4.46 -10.00 10.03
CA GLN A 77 -4.01 -9.54 11.34
C GLN A 77 -5.00 -9.96 12.43
N MET A 78 -6.31 -9.93 12.14
CA MET A 78 -7.35 -10.38 13.07
C MET A 78 -7.36 -11.91 13.26
N MET A 79 -7.09 -12.68 12.21
CA MET A 79 -6.87 -14.12 12.33
C MET A 79 -5.69 -14.43 13.24
N GLN A 80 -4.57 -13.73 13.07
CA GLN A 80 -3.40 -13.90 13.95
C GLN A 80 -3.72 -13.54 15.40
N LEU A 81 -4.50 -12.47 15.63
CA LEU A 81 -4.97 -12.14 16.97
C LEU A 81 -5.77 -13.30 17.58
N GLY A 82 -6.69 -13.89 16.80
CA GLY A 82 -7.46 -15.06 17.25
C GLY A 82 -6.56 -16.25 17.64
N GLU A 83 -5.51 -16.53 16.86
CA GLU A 83 -4.54 -17.56 17.21
C GLU A 83 -3.75 -17.23 18.51
N GLU A 84 -3.40 -15.96 18.71
CA GLU A 84 -2.73 -15.53 19.94
C GLU A 84 -3.63 -15.66 21.18
N VAL A 85 -4.95 -15.40 21.04
CA VAL A 85 -5.95 -15.64 22.09
C VAL A 85 -6.03 -17.13 22.43
N LYS A 86 -6.12 -18.01 21.42
CA LYS A 86 -6.19 -19.48 21.60
C LYS A 86 -4.93 -20.03 22.30
N LYS A 87 -3.74 -19.55 21.90
CA LYS A 87 -2.47 -19.95 22.54
C LYS A 87 -2.43 -19.65 24.04
N ARG A 88 -3.19 -18.65 24.47
CA ARG A 88 -3.33 -18.24 25.88
C ARG A 88 -4.50 -18.94 26.58
N GLY A 89 -5.12 -19.94 25.95
CA GLY A 89 -6.27 -20.67 26.50
C GLY A 89 -7.58 -19.86 26.49
N GLY A 90 -7.60 -18.68 25.84
CA GLY A 90 -8.80 -17.87 25.69
C GLY A 90 -9.70 -18.36 24.55
N GLN A 91 -10.95 -17.93 24.59
CA GLN A 91 -11.91 -18.16 23.50
C GLN A 91 -11.81 -17.03 22.46
N ALA A 92 -11.25 -17.35 21.28
CA ALA A 92 -11.17 -16.40 20.19
C ALA A 92 -12.57 -16.11 19.59
N LEU A 93 -12.81 -14.86 19.28
CA LEU A 93 -13.96 -14.44 18.48
C LEU A 93 -13.71 -14.68 16.98
N ASP A 94 -14.77 -14.57 16.18
CA ASP A 94 -14.63 -14.55 14.72
C ASP A 94 -13.70 -13.37 14.30
N PRO A 95 -12.75 -13.57 13.40
CA PRO A 95 -11.86 -12.51 12.92
C PRO A 95 -12.58 -11.28 12.37
N LEU A 96 -13.78 -11.43 11.81
CA LEU A 96 -14.60 -10.31 11.35
C LEU A 96 -15.06 -9.42 12.51
N VAL A 97 -15.35 -10.00 13.69
CA VAL A 97 -15.73 -9.23 14.88
C VAL A 97 -14.57 -8.31 15.32
N TYR A 98 -13.34 -8.84 15.33
CA TYR A 98 -12.15 -8.03 15.62
C TYR A 98 -11.93 -6.96 14.55
N LYS A 99 -12.13 -7.31 13.27
CA LYS A 99 -11.99 -6.38 12.14
C LYS A 99 -12.95 -5.21 12.26
N HIS A 100 -14.24 -5.47 12.55
CA HIS A 100 -15.24 -4.43 12.73
C HIS A 100 -14.91 -3.54 13.93
N ARG A 101 -14.54 -4.13 15.08
CA ARG A 101 -14.10 -3.36 16.25
C ARG A 101 -12.93 -2.43 15.94
N TYR A 102 -11.92 -2.94 15.24
CA TYR A 102 -10.79 -2.12 14.80
C TYR A 102 -11.24 -1.00 13.85
N HIS A 103 -12.10 -1.34 12.90
CA HIS A 103 -12.63 -0.38 11.94
C HIS A 103 -13.35 0.78 12.65
N ASP A 104 -14.26 0.48 13.59
CA ASP A 104 -15.00 1.51 14.32
C ASP A 104 -14.06 2.44 15.11
N LEU A 105 -13.06 1.88 15.77
CA LEU A 105 -12.04 2.65 16.48
C LEU A 105 -11.19 3.52 15.54
N LEU A 106 -10.83 3.00 14.38
CA LEU A 106 -10.09 3.75 13.37
C LEU A 106 -10.94 4.88 12.79
N MET A 107 -12.21 4.60 12.46
CA MET A 107 -13.13 5.62 11.95
C MET A 107 -13.31 6.74 12.95
N ALA A 108 -13.49 6.47 14.23
CA ALA A 108 -13.57 7.49 15.27
C ALA A 108 -12.31 8.38 15.35
N ARG A 109 -11.12 7.80 15.05
CA ARG A 109 -9.87 8.56 15.01
C ARG A 109 -9.75 9.47 13.79
N ILE A 110 -10.22 9.01 12.62
CA ILE A 110 -10.04 9.72 11.34
C ILE A 110 -11.26 10.54 10.92
N GLU A 111 -12.37 10.46 11.66
CA GLU A 111 -13.64 11.14 11.36
C GLU A 111 -13.44 12.64 11.09
N GLY A 112 -12.71 13.35 11.94
CA GLY A 112 -12.43 14.77 11.75
C GLY A 112 -11.66 15.10 10.47
N ARG A 113 -10.82 14.17 9.97
CA ARG A 113 -10.11 14.30 8.68
C ARG A 113 -11.09 14.19 7.51
N ILE A 114 -11.98 13.19 7.59
CA ILE A 114 -13.02 12.93 6.58
C ILE A 114 -14.02 14.09 6.52
N GLU A 115 -14.47 14.57 7.68
CA GLU A 115 -15.39 15.71 7.77
C GLU A 115 -14.77 17.00 7.22
N ALA A 116 -13.51 17.29 7.58
CA ALA A 116 -12.79 18.46 7.11
C ALA A 116 -12.62 18.43 5.56
N LEU A 117 -12.30 17.27 4.98
CA LEU A 117 -12.25 17.09 3.53
C LEU A 117 -13.63 17.28 2.89
N ALA A 118 -14.67 16.64 3.44
CA ALA A 118 -16.04 16.73 2.91
C ALA A 118 -16.61 18.16 2.98
N ALA A 119 -16.23 18.92 4.01
CA ALA A 119 -16.63 20.30 4.19
C ALA A 119 -15.76 21.32 3.43
N GLY A 120 -14.72 20.87 2.73
CA GLY A 120 -13.74 21.76 2.06
C GLY A 120 -12.89 22.60 3.04
N GLN A 121 -12.80 22.17 4.29
CA GLN A 121 -11.94 22.79 5.33
C GLN A 121 -10.50 22.26 5.28
N ALA A 122 -10.30 21.10 4.67
CA ALA A 122 -9.01 20.56 4.31
C ALA A 122 -8.97 20.30 2.80
N THR A 123 -7.77 20.33 2.23
CA THR A 123 -7.55 20.03 0.82
C THR A 123 -7.13 18.57 0.63
N PRO A 124 -7.34 17.96 -0.55
CA PRO A 124 -6.79 16.63 -0.87
C PRO A 124 -5.29 16.52 -0.61
N GLU A 125 -4.53 17.57 -0.88
CA GLU A 125 -3.09 17.63 -0.66
C GLU A 125 -2.70 17.49 0.82
N ASP A 126 -3.57 17.88 1.76
CA ASP A 126 -3.31 17.73 3.20
C ASP A 126 -3.30 16.26 3.64
N TRP A 127 -3.97 15.40 2.89
CA TRP A 127 -4.15 13.98 3.23
C TRP A 127 -3.71 13.02 2.12
N THR A 128 -2.89 13.48 1.18
CA THR A 128 -2.19 12.62 0.22
C THR A 128 -0.68 12.61 0.48
N VAL A 129 0.00 11.55 0.07
CA VAL A 129 1.47 11.54 0.00
C VAL A 129 1.90 12.67 -0.93
N PRO A 130 2.83 13.54 -0.50
CA PRO A 130 3.15 14.75 -1.25
C PRO A 130 3.55 14.48 -2.70
N GLY A 131 2.89 15.18 -3.64
CA GLY A 131 3.12 15.03 -5.07
C GLY A 131 2.30 13.94 -5.75
N SER A 132 1.41 13.22 -5.05
CA SER A 132 0.55 12.17 -5.62
C SER A 132 -0.22 12.63 -6.85
N HIS A 133 -0.95 13.74 -6.77
CA HIS A 133 -1.72 14.27 -7.91
C HIS A 133 -0.84 14.60 -9.13
N ALA A 134 0.33 15.19 -8.88
CA ALA A 134 1.27 15.51 -9.95
C ALA A 134 1.81 14.26 -10.64
N LEU A 135 2.15 13.22 -9.87
CA LEU A 135 2.57 11.92 -10.42
C LEU A 135 1.46 11.28 -11.25
N LEU A 136 0.25 11.14 -10.69
CA LEU A 136 -0.87 10.48 -11.36
C LEU A 136 -1.23 11.19 -12.66
N LYS A 137 -1.29 12.52 -12.65
CA LYS A 137 -1.52 13.34 -13.84
C LYS A 137 -0.42 13.16 -14.89
N ASN A 138 0.86 13.13 -14.46
CA ASN A 138 1.99 12.93 -15.38
C ASN A 138 1.91 11.55 -16.05
N LEU A 139 1.72 10.48 -15.27
CA LEU A 139 1.58 9.12 -15.82
C LEU A 139 0.40 9.00 -16.79
N GLN A 140 -0.76 9.55 -16.43
CA GLN A 140 -1.94 9.54 -17.29
C GLN A 140 -1.72 10.33 -18.59
N SER A 141 -1.05 11.49 -18.53
CA SER A 141 -0.72 12.30 -19.70
C SER A 141 0.27 11.60 -20.65
N ARG A 142 1.05 10.63 -20.15
CA ARG A 142 1.95 9.78 -20.94
C ARG A 142 1.25 8.51 -21.48
N GLY A 143 -0.09 8.39 -21.29
CA GLY A 143 -0.90 7.31 -21.85
C GLY A 143 -0.92 6.02 -21.03
N LEU A 144 -0.44 6.03 -19.78
CA LEU A 144 -0.50 4.86 -18.92
C LEU A 144 -1.90 4.70 -18.29
N THR A 145 -2.34 3.46 -18.17
CA THR A 145 -3.58 3.12 -17.46
C THR A 145 -3.27 2.87 -15.99
N LEU A 146 -4.02 3.54 -15.10
CA LEU A 146 -3.76 3.49 -13.66
C LEU A 146 -4.78 2.61 -12.94
N TYR A 147 -4.30 1.80 -12.02
CA TYR A 147 -5.06 0.88 -11.17
C TYR A 147 -4.77 1.15 -9.70
N LEU A 148 -5.80 1.08 -8.86
CA LEU A 148 -5.70 1.20 -7.42
C LEU A 148 -6.13 -0.12 -6.78
N ALA A 149 -5.31 -0.71 -5.92
CA ALA A 149 -5.65 -1.92 -5.18
C ALA A 149 -5.21 -1.82 -3.71
N SER A 150 -6.18 -1.81 -2.81
CA SER A 150 -5.98 -1.65 -1.37
C SER A 150 -6.38 -2.91 -0.58
N GLY A 151 -5.71 -3.14 0.55
CA GLY A 151 -6.13 -4.11 1.57
C GLY A 151 -7.30 -3.62 2.44
N THR A 152 -7.68 -2.37 2.30
CA THR A 152 -8.88 -1.75 2.92
C THR A 152 -10.13 -2.14 2.12
N ASP A 153 -11.27 -2.24 2.81
CA ASP A 153 -12.54 -2.63 2.18
C ASP A 153 -12.99 -1.62 1.12
N LEU A 154 -13.44 -2.13 -0.01
CA LEU A 154 -13.73 -1.38 -1.23
C LEU A 154 -14.63 -0.15 -1.03
N PRO A 155 -15.74 -0.21 -0.24
CA PRO A 155 -16.58 0.98 -0.03
C PRO A 155 -15.81 2.16 0.59
N PHE A 156 -14.90 1.88 1.53
CA PHE A 156 -14.09 2.92 2.18
C PHE A 156 -13.02 3.46 1.25
N VAL A 157 -12.31 2.59 0.52
CA VAL A 157 -11.33 3.01 -0.48
C VAL A 157 -11.95 3.95 -1.50
N ARG A 158 -13.14 3.62 -2.02
CA ARG A 158 -13.84 4.48 -2.99
C ARG A 158 -14.22 5.83 -2.41
N ARG A 159 -14.82 5.85 -1.21
CA ARG A 159 -15.20 7.09 -0.53
C ARG A 159 -13.98 7.99 -0.26
N GLU A 160 -12.91 7.41 0.27
CA GLU A 160 -11.69 8.15 0.61
C GLU A 160 -10.97 8.63 -0.67
N ALA A 161 -10.91 7.80 -1.72
CA ALA A 161 -10.36 8.21 -3.01
C ALA A 161 -11.17 9.34 -3.66
N GLU A 162 -12.50 9.36 -3.49
CA GLU A 162 -13.37 10.45 -3.94
C GLU A 162 -13.07 11.75 -3.19
N LEU A 163 -13.02 11.71 -1.86
CA LEU A 163 -12.67 12.85 -1.01
C LEU A 163 -11.29 13.43 -1.33
N LEU A 164 -10.34 12.57 -1.68
CA LEU A 164 -9.00 12.96 -2.10
C LEU A 164 -8.90 13.36 -3.57
N GLY A 165 -10.02 13.37 -4.34
CA GLY A 165 -10.01 13.72 -5.75
C GLY A 165 -9.21 12.75 -6.64
N LEU A 166 -8.99 11.51 -6.18
CA LEU A 166 -8.17 10.52 -6.88
C LEU A 166 -8.96 9.71 -7.91
N THR A 167 -10.28 9.61 -7.77
CA THR A 167 -11.15 8.80 -8.66
C THR A 167 -11.04 9.19 -10.14
N VAL A 168 -10.72 10.44 -10.43
CA VAL A 168 -10.56 10.95 -11.81
C VAL A 168 -9.39 10.29 -12.55
N TYR A 169 -8.40 9.76 -11.83
CA TYR A 169 -7.24 9.08 -12.42
C TYR A 169 -7.47 7.59 -12.64
N PHE A 170 -8.29 6.95 -11.80
CA PHE A 170 -8.48 5.51 -11.80
C PHE A 170 -9.79 5.05 -12.45
N GLY A 171 -10.81 5.92 -12.49
CA GLY A 171 -12.13 5.56 -13.02
C GLY A 171 -12.71 4.31 -12.37
N ALA A 172 -12.98 3.28 -13.16
CA ALA A 172 -13.50 2.00 -12.69
C ALA A 172 -12.43 1.08 -12.06
N HIS A 173 -11.14 1.41 -12.19
CA HIS A 173 -10.02 0.57 -11.79
C HIS A 173 -9.63 0.77 -10.31
N ILE A 174 -10.63 0.77 -9.42
CA ILE A 174 -10.45 0.85 -7.97
C ILE A 174 -10.91 -0.45 -7.35
N TYR A 175 -9.97 -1.16 -6.71
CA TYR A 175 -10.15 -2.44 -6.07
C TYR A 175 -9.83 -2.35 -4.57
N GLY A 176 -10.61 -3.05 -3.76
CA GLY A 176 -10.43 -3.10 -2.31
C GLY A 176 -10.87 -4.45 -1.76
N ALA A 177 -10.52 -4.70 -0.51
CA ALA A 177 -10.90 -5.93 0.16
C ALA A 177 -12.43 -6.10 0.18
N LEU A 178 -12.85 -7.37 0.23
CA LEU A 178 -14.24 -7.79 0.35
C LEU A 178 -14.38 -8.55 1.68
N ASP A 179 -15.59 -8.62 2.24
CA ASP A 179 -15.84 -9.46 3.42
C ASP A 179 -15.57 -10.94 3.11
N ASP A 180 -15.84 -11.37 1.90
CA ASP A 180 -15.34 -12.63 1.37
C ASP A 180 -13.87 -12.48 0.94
N TYR A 181 -13.00 -12.50 1.95
CA TYR A 181 -11.57 -12.23 1.81
C TYR A 181 -10.84 -13.23 0.91
N GLN A 182 -11.42 -14.41 0.66
CA GLN A 182 -10.84 -15.43 -0.23
C GLN A 182 -10.96 -15.05 -1.70
N ASN A 183 -11.93 -14.21 -2.04
CA ASN A 183 -12.21 -13.77 -3.41
C ASN A 183 -11.54 -12.42 -3.76
N PHE A 184 -10.63 -11.95 -2.92
CA PHE A 184 -9.84 -10.75 -3.19
C PHE A 184 -8.40 -10.90 -2.69
N SER A 185 -7.43 -10.53 -3.54
CA SER A 185 -6.06 -10.24 -3.15
C SER A 185 -5.40 -9.33 -4.19
N LYS A 186 -4.35 -8.60 -3.79
CA LYS A 186 -3.55 -7.80 -4.74
C LYS A 186 -2.97 -8.67 -5.86
N LYS A 187 -2.59 -9.91 -5.53
CA LYS A 187 -2.16 -10.90 -6.52
C LYS A 187 -3.23 -11.15 -7.59
N MET A 188 -4.48 -11.43 -7.17
CA MET A 188 -5.60 -11.65 -8.11
C MET A 188 -5.87 -10.42 -8.99
N VAL A 189 -5.71 -9.21 -8.44
CA VAL A 189 -5.85 -7.98 -9.22
C VAL A 189 -4.77 -7.91 -10.31
N ILE A 190 -3.50 -8.20 -9.96
CA ILE A 190 -2.39 -8.21 -10.91
C ILE A 190 -2.59 -9.29 -11.98
N GLU A 191 -2.92 -10.53 -11.60
CA GLU A 191 -3.15 -11.63 -12.53
C GLU A 191 -4.26 -11.28 -13.52
N ARG A 192 -5.41 -10.80 -13.04
CA ARG A 192 -6.53 -10.35 -13.89
C ARG A 192 -6.11 -9.21 -14.82
N LEU A 193 -5.37 -8.21 -14.28
CA LEU A 193 -4.90 -7.09 -15.08
C LEU A 193 -4.02 -7.58 -16.26
N LEU A 194 -3.11 -8.50 -16.00
CA LEU A 194 -2.24 -9.06 -17.05
C LEU A 194 -3.05 -9.89 -18.07
N GLU A 195 -3.97 -10.74 -17.61
CA GLU A 195 -4.81 -11.59 -18.46
C GLU A 195 -5.76 -10.78 -19.34
N ASP A 196 -6.57 -9.89 -18.74
CA ASP A 196 -7.59 -9.10 -19.44
C ASP A 196 -6.98 -8.20 -20.52
N ASN A 197 -5.76 -7.71 -20.29
CA ASN A 197 -5.07 -6.81 -21.20
C ASN A 197 -4.01 -7.53 -22.08
N LYS A 198 -3.85 -8.86 -21.93
CA LYS A 198 -2.84 -9.66 -22.65
C LYS A 198 -1.44 -9.10 -22.54
N LEU A 199 -1.05 -8.72 -21.31
CA LEU A 199 0.22 -8.06 -21.02
C LEU A 199 1.30 -9.05 -20.64
N ARG A 200 2.54 -8.62 -20.92
CA ARG A 200 3.73 -9.20 -20.31
C ARG A 200 4.01 -8.48 -18.99
N GLY A 201 4.57 -9.20 -18.01
CA GLY A 201 4.85 -8.62 -16.70
C GLY A 201 5.75 -7.37 -16.76
N GLU A 202 6.66 -7.30 -17.72
CA GLU A 202 7.57 -6.15 -17.93
C GLU A 202 6.86 -4.84 -18.32
N GLU A 203 5.57 -4.91 -18.72
CA GLU A 203 4.73 -3.74 -19.01
C GLU A 203 4.04 -3.19 -17.76
N LEU A 204 4.23 -3.84 -16.59
CA LEU A 204 3.65 -3.46 -15.30
C LEU A 204 4.63 -2.67 -14.46
N LEU A 205 4.20 -1.52 -13.98
CA LEU A 205 4.85 -0.71 -12.95
C LEU A 205 3.99 -0.75 -11.69
N GLY A 206 4.58 -0.93 -10.51
CA GLY A 206 3.84 -0.91 -9.25
C GLY A 206 4.44 0.04 -8.24
N PHE A 207 3.57 0.72 -7.49
CA PHE A 207 3.92 1.60 -6.37
C PHE A 207 3.24 1.11 -5.11
N GLY A 208 4.00 0.95 -4.02
CA GLY A 208 3.43 0.53 -2.76
C GLY A 208 4.33 0.74 -1.55
N ASP A 209 3.71 0.84 -0.37
CA ASP A 209 4.39 0.96 0.92
C ASP A 209 4.36 -0.35 1.73
N GLY A 210 3.66 -1.37 1.25
CA GLY A 210 3.62 -2.72 1.79
C GLY A 210 4.54 -3.68 1.03
N PHE A 211 4.89 -4.80 1.65
CA PHE A 211 5.73 -5.81 1.00
C PHE A 211 4.97 -6.64 -0.05
N VAL A 212 3.66 -6.79 0.13
CA VAL A 212 2.82 -7.67 -0.72
C VAL A 212 2.82 -7.20 -2.17
N GLU A 213 2.51 -5.93 -2.39
CA GLU A 213 2.49 -5.37 -3.75
C GLU A 213 3.88 -5.38 -4.39
N ILE A 214 4.94 -5.11 -3.61
CA ILE A 214 6.31 -5.18 -4.12
C ILE A 214 6.63 -6.61 -4.60
N GLU A 215 6.37 -7.62 -3.75
CA GLU A 215 6.60 -9.02 -4.10
C GLU A 215 5.75 -9.47 -5.29
N GLU A 216 4.45 -9.12 -5.33
CA GLU A 216 3.55 -9.56 -6.41
C GLU A 216 3.89 -8.89 -7.75
N VAL A 217 4.21 -7.59 -7.76
CA VAL A 217 4.67 -6.90 -8.97
C VAL A 217 5.98 -7.52 -9.49
N ARG A 218 6.92 -7.80 -8.58
CA ARG A 218 8.19 -8.48 -8.94
C ARG A 218 7.97 -9.90 -9.44
N ARG A 219 7.09 -10.67 -8.82
CA ARG A 219 6.73 -12.03 -9.25
C ARG A 219 6.10 -12.03 -10.63
N ALA A 220 5.30 -11.03 -10.94
CA ALA A 220 4.72 -10.82 -12.26
C ALA A 220 5.75 -10.43 -13.35
N GLY A 221 6.99 -10.10 -12.98
CA GLY A 221 8.04 -9.61 -13.88
C GLY A 221 8.06 -8.09 -14.05
N GLY A 222 7.25 -7.37 -13.30
CA GLY A 222 7.17 -5.91 -13.32
C GLY A 222 8.29 -5.20 -12.56
N VAL A 223 8.24 -3.89 -12.59
CA VAL A 223 9.13 -3.01 -11.82
C VAL A 223 8.38 -2.46 -10.61
N ALA A 224 8.99 -2.62 -9.43
CA ALA A 224 8.38 -2.26 -8.16
C ALA A 224 9.07 -1.02 -7.54
N VAL A 225 8.31 0.06 -7.40
CA VAL A 225 8.71 1.29 -6.72
C VAL A 225 8.19 1.28 -5.30
N ALA A 226 9.08 1.17 -4.34
CA ALA A 226 8.77 1.22 -2.93
C ALA A 226 8.55 2.66 -2.46
N VAL A 227 7.38 2.92 -1.88
CA VAL A 227 7.02 4.21 -1.30
C VAL A 227 7.26 4.15 0.21
N ALA A 228 8.49 4.38 0.62
CA ALA A 228 8.89 4.37 2.03
C ALA A 228 8.56 5.71 2.71
N SER A 229 7.31 6.16 2.59
CA SER A 229 6.83 7.44 3.10
C SER A 229 6.96 7.55 4.61
N ASP A 230 7.48 8.68 5.09
CA ASP A 230 7.31 9.11 6.47
C ASP A 230 5.98 9.86 6.57
N GLU A 231 4.92 9.12 6.92
CA GLU A 231 3.55 9.61 6.89
C GLU A 231 3.31 10.74 7.88
N ALA A 232 3.91 10.62 9.08
CA ALA A 232 3.75 11.60 10.15
C ALA A 232 4.45 12.93 9.84
N ASN A 233 5.67 12.87 9.30
CA ASN A 233 6.45 14.06 8.96
C ASN A 233 6.17 14.54 7.53
N ARG A 234 5.53 13.72 6.71
CA ARG A 234 5.21 14.00 5.29
C ARG A 234 6.44 14.41 4.47
N ARG A 235 7.61 13.91 4.87
CA ARG A 235 8.89 14.24 4.24
C ARG A 235 9.94 13.18 4.55
N GLY A 236 10.73 12.84 3.52
CA GLY A 236 11.86 11.92 3.64
C GLY A 236 11.44 10.46 3.59
N VAL A 237 12.41 9.59 3.85
CA VAL A 237 12.27 8.14 3.76
C VAL A 237 12.20 7.56 5.17
N HIS A 238 11.15 6.81 5.46
CA HIS A 238 11.00 6.08 6.71
C HIS A 238 11.92 4.85 6.72
N ALA A 239 12.92 4.83 7.57
CA ALA A 239 14.00 3.84 7.56
C ALA A 239 13.51 2.38 7.69
N TRP A 240 12.53 2.12 8.56
CA TRP A 240 11.96 0.78 8.73
C TRP A 240 11.21 0.31 7.47
N LYS A 241 10.35 1.17 6.87
CA LYS A 241 9.66 0.86 5.61
C LYS A 241 10.69 0.56 4.51
N ARG A 242 11.67 1.44 4.33
CA ARG A 242 12.75 1.26 3.36
C ARG A 242 13.41 -0.12 3.48
N ALA A 243 13.90 -0.46 4.69
CA ALA A 243 14.59 -1.74 4.92
C ALA A 243 13.70 -2.95 4.60
N ARG A 244 12.41 -2.87 4.92
CA ARG A 244 11.43 -3.93 4.65
C ARG A 244 11.15 -4.08 3.16
N LEU A 245 10.92 -2.98 2.46
CA LEU A 245 10.58 -2.97 1.04
C LEU A 245 11.76 -3.38 0.15
N ILE A 246 12.99 -3.06 0.56
CA ILE A 246 14.21 -3.60 -0.08
C ILE A 246 14.26 -5.12 0.05
N ARG A 247 13.96 -5.68 1.24
CA ARG A 247 13.91 -7.15 1.41
C ARG A 247 12.81 -7.81 0.60
N ALA A 248 11.71 -7.09 0.34
CA ALA A 248 10.63 -7.57 -0.55
C ALA A 248 11.00 -7.53 -2.05
N GLY A 249 12.15 -6.96 -2.39
CA GLY A 249 12.65 -6.94 -3.77
C GLY A 249 12.31 -5.66 -4.54
N ALA A 250 12.14 -4.53 -3.85
CA ALA A 250 11.96 -3.24 -4.52
C ALA A 250 13.10 -2.92 -5.49
N ASP A 251 12.77 -2.36 -6.63
CA ASP A 251 13.73 -1.92 -7.63
C ASP A 251 14.19 -0.48 -7.42
N ILE A 252 13.27 0.34 -6.90
CA ILE A 252 13.48 1.76 -6.61
C ILE A 252 12.84 2.06 -5.25
N VAL A 253 13.44 2.94 -4.45
CA VAL A 253 12.84 3.47 -3.22
C VAL A 253 12.71 4.98 -3.30
N ILE A 254 11.54 5.48 -2.89
CA ILE A 254 11.23 6.91 -2.76
C ILE A 254 10.57 7.17 -1.41
N GLY A 255 10.65 8.42 -0.92
CA GLY A 255 9.90 8.84 0.28
C GLY A 255 8.55 9.47 -0.05
N ASP A 256 8.48 10.16 -1.17
CA ASP A 256 7.28 10.83 -1.68
C ASP A 256 7.40 11.10 -3.19
N TYR A 257 6.43 11.79 -3.76
CA TYR A 257 6.37 12.05 -5.21
C TYR A 257 6.79 13.49 -5.60
N ARG A 258 7.42 14.25 -4.72
CA ARG A 258 7.87 15.63 -5.06
C ARG A 258 8.84 15.64 -6.24
N GLN A 259 9.59 14.57 -6.45
CA GLN A 259 10.50 14.39 -7.60
C GLN A 259 9.88 13.51 -8.71
N GLN A 260 8.56 13.53 -8.86
CA GLN A 260 7.85 12.68 -9.85
C GLN A 260 8.31 12.93 -11.29
N GLY A 261 8.68 14.15 -11.67
CA GLY A 261 9.18 14.45 -13.02
C GLY A 261 10.41 13.61 -13.37
N PRO A 262 11.54 13.76 -12.66
CA PRO A 262 12.73 12.93 -12.85
C PRO A 262 12.48 11.42 -12.72
N LEU A 263 11.58 10.98 -11.82
CA LEU A 263 11.22 9.59 -11.65
C LEU A 263 10.51 9.03 -12.88
N VAL A 264 9.49 9.74 -13.38
CA VAL A 264 8.71 9.32 -14.55
C VAL A 264 9.58 9.34 -15.80
N ASP A 265 10.41 10.37 -15.98
CA ASP A 265 11.34 10.43 -17.10
C ASP A 265 12.33 9.26 -17.07
N TYR A 266 12.87 8.91 -15.91
CA TYR A 266 13.74 7.74 -15.75
C TYR A 266 13.01 6.44 -16.12
N LEU A 267 11.79 6.23 -15.62
CA LEU A 267 11.01 5.01 -15.83
C LEU A 267 10.55 4.85 -17.30
N LEU A 268 10.19 5.95 -17.96
CA LEU A 268 9.64 5.90 -19.33
C LEU A 268 10.68 6.09 -20.43
N THR A 269 11.95 6.30 -20.09
CA THR A 269 13.04 6.31 -21.06
C THR A 269 13.55 4.88 -21.26
N ASP A 270 13.75 4.46 -22.50
CA ASP A 270 14.26 3.14 -22.85
C ASP A 270 15.58 2.82 -22.13
N SER A 271 15.74 1.57 -21.71
CA SER A 271 16.99 1.10 -21.14
C SER A 271 18.09 1.09 -22.23
N PRO A 272 19.30 1.59 -21.94
CA PRO A 272 20.41 1.53 -22.89
C PRO A 272 20.77 0.11 -23.36
N LEU A 273 20.30 -0.93 -22.63
CA LEU A 273 20.58 -2.33 -22.97
C LEU A 273 19.63 -2.91 -24.02
N ALA A 274 18.47 -2.30 -24.29
CA ALA A 274 17.51 -2.77 -25.29
C ALA A 274 18.01 -2.61 -26.74
N GLY A 275 18.97 -1.72 -26.97
CA GLY A 275 19.53 -1.42 -28.31
C GLY A 275 20.56 -2.39 -28.86
N LYS A 276 20.96 -3.46 -28.13
CA LYS A 276 22.02 -4.37 -28.57
C LYS A 276 21.57 -5.72 -29.17
N GLN A 277 20.26 -5.99 -29.23
CA GLN A 277 19.79 -7.29 -29.77
C GLN A 277 19.22 -7.26 -31.20
N SER A 278 19.26 -6.15 -31.92
CA SER A 278 18.70 -6.06 -33.29
C SER A 278 19.72 -5.84 -34.39
N SER A 279 20.97 -6.25 -34.19
CA SER A 279 21.96 -6.24 -35.29
C SER A 279 22.83 -7.47 -35.23
N HIS A 280 22.26 -8.63 -35.62
CA HIS A 280 22.99 -9.77 -36.25
C HIS A 280 21.94 -10.82 -36.66
N GLY A 281 21.77 -10.96 -38.00
CA GLY A 281 21.04 -12.05 -38.61
C GLY A 281 20.34 -11.63 -39.87
#